data_d2ebd58425e747e32da7f374e3987a31
#
_entry.id   d2ebd58425e747e32da7f374e3987a31
#
_cell.length_a   1.000
_cell.length_b   1.000
_cell.length_c   1.000
_cell.angle_alpha   90.00
_cell.angle_beta   90.00
_cell.angle_gamma   90.00
#
_symmetry.space_group_name_H-M   'P 1'
#
loop_
_entity.id
_entity.type
_entity.pdbx_description
1 polymer ?
#
loop_
_entity_poly.entity_id
_entity_poly.type
_entity_poly.pdbx_seq_one_letter_code
_entity_poly.pdbx_strand_id
1 'polypeptide(L)'
;VIIAAFRKSKGIYPKLLIAQPYVLHRTLLRLLSAPPRLVVITDVGVDEAVWPSVSRSLEDLVAKGVKILWIDHHIQTARVSLDLAELGVSLLYTSSGCASSIAREVFAPLTDDPSFYAKLARLGEIADNVAVGDRELLFLADRLVAALSAPSSKEEFKAQLVRMWVEERKFINDEVAIKAEEFEKALALKLAEIKQRIVFEGERGLLVDARDIKLGGLAGHIASRLARERGKIAIVVFSPNEREVVATCRVPPDAEFNAVVELAPIAADLGGGGGGLSRAAAVRVPSSSGEQLLKRLREALTR
;
A
#
# COMPACT_ATOMS: atom_id res chain seq x y z
N VAL A 1 -12.59 2.48 11.17
CA VAL A 1 -13.61 1.46 11.51
C VAL A 1 -13.21 0.69 12.76
N ILE A 2 -12.07 -0.03 12.77
CA ILE A 2 -11.62 -0.88 13.90
C ILE A 2 -11.49 -0.07 15.20
N ILE A 3 -10.86 1.11 15.17
CA ILE A 3 -10.73 2.00 16.34
C ILE A 3 -12.09 2.39 16.90
N ALA A 4 -13.07 2.71 16.04
CA ALA A 4 -14.43 3.05 16.46
C ALA A 4 -15.14 1.87 17.16
N ALA A 5 -14.97 0.65 16.63
CA ALA A 5 -15.52 -0.56 17.24
C ALA A 5 -14.91 -0.80 18.63
N PHE A 6 -13.61 -0.64 18.82
CA PHE A 6 -12.96 -0.74 20.13
C PHE A 6 -13.40 0.37 21.10
N ARG A 7 -13.53 1.60 20.60
CA ARG A 7 -14.03 2.73 21.42
C ARG A 7 -15.43 2.44 21.96
N LYS A 8 -16.34 1.98 21.10
CA LYS A 8 -17.71 1.63 21.51
C LYS A 8 -17.71 0.46 22.50
N SER A 9 -17.02 -0.64 22.20
CA SER A 9 -17.12 -1.89 22.97
C SER A 9 -16.34 -1.87 24.29
N LYS A 10 -15.25 -1.09 24.37
CA LYS A 10 -14.32 -1.10 25.51
C LYS A 10 -14.04 0.26 26.13
N GLY A 11 -14.57 1.35 25.55
CA GLY A 11 -14.25 2.72 25.97
C GLY A 11 -12.77 3.11 25.75
N ILE A 12 -12.04 2.32 24.95
CA ILE A 12 -10.60 2.50 24.73
C ILE A 12 -10.38 3.14 23.36
N TYR A 13 -9.53 4.16 23.30
CA TYR A 13 -9.01 4.71 22.05
C TYR A 13 -7.63 4.10 21.79
N PRO A 14 -7.50 3.14 20.85
CA PRO A 14 -6.23 2.49 20.57
C PRO A 14 -5.18 3.48 20.07
N LYS A 15 -3.92 3.28 20.45
CA LYS A 15 -2.79 4.02 19.87
C LYS A 15 -2.61 3.58 18.42
N LEU A 16 -2.64 4.54 17.49
CA LEU A 16 -2.34 4.32 16.08
C LEU A 16 -0.82 4.39 15.84
N LEU A 17 -0.29 3.40 15.15
CA LEU A 17 1.07 3.37 14.64
C LEU A 17 1.02 3.16 13.14
N ILE A 18 1.76 3.96 12.39
CA ILE A 18 1.88 3.82 10.94
C ILE A 18 3.14 2.99 10.65
N ALA A 19 3.00 1.95 9.85
CA ALA A 19 4.12 1.10 9.47
C ALA A 19 4.06 0.78 7.97
N GLN A 20 5.23 0.57 7.38
CA GLN A 20 5.38 -0.01 6.04
C GLN A 20 5.89 -1.45 6.18
N PRO A 21 5.62 -2.35 5.23
CA PRO A 21 6.06 -3.74 5.30
C PRO A 21 7.54 -3.91 5.67
N TYR A 22 8.42 -3.20 5.00
CA TYR A 22 9.88 -3.28 5.17
C TYR A 22 10.43 -2.73 6.51
N VAL A 23 9.61 -2.03 7.31
CA VAL A 23 9.97 -1.51 8.65
C VAL A 23 9.07 -2.03 9.76
N LEU A 24 8.14 -2.94 9.47
CA LEU A 24 7.19 -3.48 10.47
C LEU A 24 7.91 -4.05 11.68
N HIS A 25 9.01 -4.78 11.48
CA HIS A 25 9.83 -5.34 12.56
C HIS A 25 10.28 -4.27 13.57
N ARG A 26 10.68 -3.08 13.12
CA ARG A 26 11.10 -1.98 13.99
C ARG A 26 9.94 -1.44 14.83
N THR A 27 8.75 -1.40 14.25
CA THR A 27 7.53 -0.96 14.94
C THR A 27 7.15 -1.97 16.02
N LEU A 28 7.21 -3.27 15.72
CA LEU A 28 6.94 -4.33 16.68
C LEU A 28 7.96 -4.36 17.84
N LEU A 29 9.25 -4.23 17.53
CA LEU A 29 10.31 -4.15 18.54
C LEU A 29 10.10 -3.04 19.57
N ARG A 30 9.58 -1.87 19.15
CA ARG A 30 9.27 -0.77 20.07
C ARG A 30 8.17 -1.14 21.07
N LEU A 31 7.28 -2.07 20.74
CA LEU A 31 6.21 -2.50 21.62
C LEU A 31 6.73 -3.43 22.74
N LEU A 32 7.90 -4.06 22.57
CA LEU A 32 8.46 -4.97 23.56
C LEU A 32 8.89 -4.28 24.86
N SER A 33 9.18 -2.98 24.83
CA SER A 33 9.54 -2.20 26.03
C SER A 33 8.33 -1.89 26.92
N ALA A 34 7.13 -1.79 26.33
CA ALA A 34 5.87 -1.61 27.05
C ALA A 34 4.77 -2.38 26.29
N PRO A 35 4.71 -3.72 26.49
CA PRO A 35 3.82 -4.57 25.71
C PRO A 35 2.34 -4.23 25.94
N PRO A 36 1.56 -4.01 24.88
CA PRO A 36 0.12 -3.81 25.00
C PRO A 36 -0.58 -5.15 25.23
N ARG A 37 -1.85 -5.12 25.60
CA ARG A 37 -2.66 -6.35 25.71
C ARG A 37 -3.04 -6.93 24.34
N LEU A 38 -3.16 -6.05 23.33
CA LEU A 38 -3.59 -6.41 21.98
C LEU A 38 -2.86 -5.54 20.96
N VAL A 39 -2.40 -6.16 19.89
CA VAL A 39 -1.90 -5.52 18.67
C VAL A 39 -2.83 -5.90 17.52
N VAL A 40 -3.31 -4.93 16.77
CA VAL A 40 -4.03 -5.16 15.52
C VAL A 40 -3.17 -4.61 14.39
N ILE A 41 -2.71 -5.50 13.51
CA ILE A 41 -2.01 -5.15 12.28
C ILE A 41 -3.04 -5.16 11.15
N THR A 42 -3.13 -4.10 10.37
CA THR A 42 -4.12 -4.01 9.31
C THR A 42 -3.51 -3.46 8.04
N ASP A 43 -3.74 -4.15 6.92
CA ASP A 43 -3.31 -3.74 5.58
C ASP A 43 -1.78 -3.53 5.46
N VAL A 44 -1.03 -4.41 6.10
CA VAL A 44 0.43 -4.43 6.03
C VAL A 44 0.85 -5.81 5.56
N GLY A 45 1.16 -5.95 4.28
CA GLY A 45 1.63 -7.20 3.71
C GLY A 45 2.99 -7.62 4.27
N VAL A 46 3.29 -8.90 4.23
CA VAL A 46 4.60 -9.42 4.63
C VAL A 46 5.64 -9.04 3.58
N ASP A 47 6.76 -8.49 4.04
CA ASP A 47 7.99 -8.34 3.23
C ASP A 47 8.93 -9.50 3.56
N GLU A 48 9.17 -10.37 2.58
CA GLU A 48 9.95 -11.61 2.75
C GLU A 48 11.38 -11.33 3.25
N ALA A 49 11.98 -10.20 2.85
CA ALA A 49 13.34 -9.83 3.25
C ALA A 49 13.47 -9.54 4.76
N VAL A 50 12.41 -9.07 5.39
CA VAL A 50 12.40 -8.77 6.83
C VAL A 50 11.54 -9.74 7.65
N TRP A 51 10.92 -10.74 7.00
CA TRP A 51 10.06 -11.72 7.66
C TRP A 51 10.72 -12.40 8.85
N PRO A 52 12.00 -12.87 8.80
CA PRO A 52 12.65 -13.47 9.97
C PRO A 52 12.71 -12.55 11.19
N SER A 53 12.82 -11.24 10.98
CA SER A 53 12.82 -10.24 12.07
C SER A 53 11.41 -9.91 12.55
N VAL A 54 10.42 -9.94 11.65
CA VAL A 54 9.01 -9.77 12.00
C VAL A 54 8.52 -10.95 12.82
N SER A 55 8.75 -12.20 12.38
CA SER A 55 8.31 -13.41 13.07
C SER A 55 8.90 -13.51 14.49
N ARG A 56 10.20 -13.22 14.65
CA ARG A 56 10.82 -13.14 15.98
C ARG A 56 10.17 -12.10 16.88
N SER A 57 9.87 -10.92 16.37
CA SER A 57 9.21 -9.86 17.14
C SER A 57 7.78 -10.24 17.53
N LEU A 58 7.06 -10.97 16.67
CA LEU A 58 5.73 -11.51 16.99
C LEU A 58 5.81 -12.57 18.08
N GLU A 59 6.75 -13.51 17.98
CA GLU A 59 7.01 -14.54 18.98
C GLU A 59 7.31 -13.92 20.36
N ASP A 60 8.21 -12.94 20.42
CA ASP A 60 8.56 -12.23 21.65
C ASP A 60 7.34 -11.51 22.29
N LEU A 61 6.48 -10.91 21.45
CA LEU A 61 5.24 -10.26 21.93
C LEU A 61 4.24 -11.29 22.45
N VAL A 62 4.03 -12.39 21.75
CA VAL A 62 3.13 -13.47 22.19
C VAL A 62 3.63 -14.12 23.46
N ALA A 63 4.95 -14.37 23.60
CA ALA A 63 5.56 -14.87 24.83
C ALA A 63 5.34 -13.93 26.05
N LYS A 64 5.14 -12.62 25.80
CA LYS A 64 4.74 -11.63 26.82
C LYS A 64 3.23 -11.55 27.06
N GLY A 65 2.44 -12.45 26.47
CA GLY A 65 0.99 -12.50 26.62
C GLY A 65 0.22 -11.50 25.74
N VAL A 66 0.85 -10.87 24.76
CA VAL A 66 0.19 -9.96 23.80
C VAL A 66 -0.65 -10.78 22.84
N LYS A 67 -1.93 -10.44 22.70
CA LYS A 67 -2.79 -10.99 21.64
C LYS A 67 -2.53 -10.22 20.36
N ILE A 68 -2.38 -10.93 19.23
CA ILE A 68 -2.12 -10.32 17.93
C ILE A 68 -3.18 -10.74 16.96
N LEU A 69 -3.80 -9.74 16.29
CA LEU A 69 -4.74 -9.92 15.20
C LEU A 69 -4.15 -9.27 13.96
N TRP A 70 -3.96 -10.04 12.88
CA TRP A 70 -3.54 -9.54 11.58
C TRP A 70 -4.72 -9.57 10.61
N ILE A 71 -5.00 -8.45 9.95
CA ILE A 71 -6.11 -8.28 9.00
C ILE A 71 -5.48 -7.86 7.67
N ASP A 72 -5.55 -8.71 6.66
CA ASP A 72 -4.83 -8.45 5.41
C ASP A 72 -5.48 -9.13 4.19
N HIS A 73 -4.98 -8.77 3.01
CA HIS A 73 -5.37 -9.34 1.72
C HIS A 73 -4.17 -9.62 0.79
N HIS A 74 -2.96 -9.29 1.21
CA HIS A 74 -1.76 -9.52 0.41
C HIS A 74 -1.39 -11.00 0.36
N ILE A 75 -1.04 -11.48 -0.84
CA ILE A 75 -0.68 -12.90 -1.05
C ILE A 75 0.54 -13.32 -0.22
N GLN A 76 1.48 -12.41 0.04
CA GLN A 76 2.65 -12.66 0.87
C GLN A 76 2.26 -13.01 2.31
N THR A 77 1.22 -12.37 2.85
CA THR A 77 0.70 -12.70 4.19
C THR A 77 0.00 -14.05 4.18
N ALA A 78 -0.73 -14.39 3.11
CA ALA A 78 -1.34 -15.72 2.98
C ALA A 78 -0.28 -16.84 2.95
N ARG A 79 0.86 -16.62 2.30
CA ARG A 79 1.96 -17.61 2.23
C ARG A 79 2.54 -17.99 3.58
N VAL A 80 2.52 -17.09 4.55
CA VAL A 80 3.02 -17.31 5.92
C VAL A 80 1.90 -17.56 6.93
N SER A 81 0.70 -17.91 6.46
CA SER A 81 -0.47 -18.10 7.34
C SER A 81 -0.29 -19.22 8.37
N LEU A 82 0.40 -20.29 8.01
CA LEU A 82 0.74 -21.38 8.93
C LEU A 82 1.74 -20.92 10.00
N ASP A 83 2.79 -20.22 9.59
CA ASP A 83 3.78 -19.65 10.52
C ASP A 83 3.10 -18.70 11.51
N LEU A 84 2.17 -17.83 11.02
CA LEU A 84 1.41 -16.94 11.88
C LEU A 84 0.55 -17.72 12.90
N ALA A 85 -0.09 -18.80 12.48
CA ALA A 85 -0.87 -19.65 13.38
C ALA A 85 0.00 -20.33 14.44
N GLU A 86 1.16 -20.86 14.05
CA GLU A 86 2.15 -21.47 14.97
C GLU A 86 2.68 -20.46 15.99
N LEU A 87 2.86 -19.20 15.58
CA LEU A 87 3.24 -18.09 16.47
C LEU A 87 2.09 -17.63 17.39
N GLY A 88 0.87 -18.16 17.25
CA GLY A 88 -0.29 -17.73 18.02
C GLY A 88 -0.92 -16.41 17.56
N VAL A 89 -0.65 -15.99 16.33
CA VAL A 89 -1.25 -14.82 15.70
C VAL A 89 -2.57 -15.20 15.03
N SER A 90 -3.64 -14.47 15.34
CA SER A 90 -4.92 -14.64 14.64
C SER A 90 -4.88 -13.89 13.30
N LEU A 91 -5.22 -14.55 12.20
CA LEU A 91 -5.27 -13.95 10.87
C LEU A 91 -6.72 -13.85 10.37
N LEU A 92 -7.16 -12.65 9.98
CA LEU A 92 -8.34 -12.43 9.14
C LEU A 92 -7.87 -12.07 7.74
N TYR A 93 -8.08 -12.95 6.79
CA TYR A 93 -7.60 -12.82 5.43
C TYR A 93 -8.74 -12.91 4.41
N THR A 94 -8.66 -12.12 3.35
CA THR A 94 -9.53 -12.24 2.18
C THR A 94 -8.72 -12.24 0.89
N SER A 95 -9.08 -13.09 -0.05
CA SER A 95 -8.49 -13.12 -1.41
C SER A 95 -9.37 -12.41 -2.45
N SER A 96 -10.63 -12.11 -2.11
CA SER A 96 -11.62 -11.51 -3.01
C SER A 96 -11.95 -10.05 -2.71
N GLY A 97 -11.34 -9.49 -1.65
CA GLY A 97 -11.55 -8.11 -1.21
C GLY A 97 -10.23 -7.47 -0.77
N CYS A 98 -10.34 -6.50 0.13
CA CYS A 98 -9.19 -5.87 0.78
C CYS A 98 -9.40 -5.80 2.30
N ALA A 99 -8.42 -5.28 3.05
CA ALA A 99 -8.54 -5.10 4.49
C ALA A 99 -9.76 -4.24 4.89
N SER A 100 -10.13 -3.27 4.04
CA SER A 100 -11.34 -2.46 4.23
C SER A 100 -12.62 -3.28 4.09
N SER A 101 -12.66 -4.32 3.25
CA SER A 101 -13.82 -5.22 3.13
C SER A 101 -14.04 -5.99 4.44
N ILE A 102 -12.98 -6.52 5.03
CA ILE A 102 -13.05 -7.17 6.35
C ILE A 102 -13.50 -6.16 7.41
N ALA A 103 -12.97 -4.94 7.38
CA ALA A 103 -13.37 -3.88 8.31
C ALA A 103 -14.86 -3.53 8.19
N ARG A 104 -15.41 -3.50 6.97
CA ARG A 104 -16.84 -3.26 6.72
C ARG A 104 -17.71 -4.39 7.27
N GLU A 105 -17.35 -5.63 6.99
CA GLU A 105 -18.18 -6.78 7.33
C GLU A 105 -18.12 -7.16 8.81
N VAL A 106 -16.91 -7.10 9.39
CA VAL A 106 -16.69 -7.58 10.76
C VAL A 106 -16.80 -6.47 11.79
N PHE A 107 -16.27 -5.27 11.50
CA PHE A 107 -16.14 -4.23 12.53
C PHE A 107 -17.15 -3.09 12.40
N ALA A 108 -17.63 -2.74 11.20
CA ALA A 108 -18.61 -1.67 11.07
C ALA A 108 -19.91 -1.94 11.86
N PRO A 109 -20.47 -3.16 11.90
CA PRO A 109 -21.64 -3.46 12.73
C PRO A 109 -21.42 -3.27 14.24
N LEU A 110 -20.15 -3.32 14.68
CA LEU A 110 -19.78 -3.15 16.09
C LEU A 110 -19.57 -1.70 16.50
N THR A 111 -19.71 -0.75 15.58
CA THR A 111 -19.54 0.68 15.83
C THR A 111 -20.84 1.33 16.31
N ASP A 112 -20.75 2.57 16.80
CA ASP A 112 -21.88 3.40 17.18
C ASP A 112 -22.64 3.99 15.98
N ASP A 113 -22.02 4.00 14.78
CA ASP A 113 -22.64 4.40 13.52
C ASP A 113 -22.23 3.43 12.40
N PRO A 114 -22.86 2.24 12.32
CA PRO A 114 -22.53 1.23 11.33
C PRO A 114 -22.63 1.74 9.88
N SER A 115 -23.59 2.63 9.60
CA SER A 115 -23.80 3.17 8.25
C SER A 115 -22.64 4.04 7.80
N PHE A 116 -22.20 4.99 8.64
CA PHE A 116 -21.03 5.84 8.35
C PHE A 116 -19.78 4.99 8.14
N TYR A 117 -19.52 4.04 9.05
CA TYR A 117 -18.29 3.22 8.97
C TYR A 117 -18.31 2.21 7.83
N ALA A 118 -19.48 1.71 7.44
CA ALA A 118 -19.61 0.90 6.22
C ALA A 118 -19.28 1.73 4.96
N LYS A 119 -19.80 2.98 4.88
CA LYS A 119 -19.48 3.92 3.80
C LYS A 119 -17.98 4.28 3.80
N LEU A 120 -17.38 4.52 4.96
CA LEU A 120 -15.95 4.79 5.09
C LEU A 120 -15.09 3.60 4.61
N ALA A 121 -15.46 2.39 5.00
CA ALA A 121 -14.76 1.18 4.52
C ALA A 121 -14.92 1.00 3.00
N ARG A 122 -16.10 1.35 2.45
CA ARG A 122 -16.34 1.33 1.01
C ARG A 122 -15.40 2.26 0.24
N LEU A 123 -15.04 3.42 0.81
CA LEU A 123 -14.04 4.31 0.21
C LEU A 123 -12.66 3.62 0.12
N GLY A 124 -12.27 2.82 1.12
CA GLY A 124 -11.05 2.00 1.07
C GLY A 124 -11.12 0.91 -0.01
N GLU A 125 -12.26 0.21 -0.13
CA GLU A 125 -12.48 -0.78 -1.19
C GLU A 125 -12.33 -0.17 -2.59
N ILE A 126 -12.82 1.06 -2.79
CA ILE A 126 -12.67 1.80 -4.05
C ILE A 126 -11.22 2.19 -4.28
N ALA A 127 -10.52 2.66 -3.24
CA ALA A 127 -9.11 3.02 -3.32
C ALA A 127 -8.22 1.83 -3.72
N ASP A 128 -8.56 0.62 -3.26
CA ASP A 128 -7.88 -0.64 -3.61
C ASP A 128 -8.38 -1.27 -4.93
N ASN A 129 -9.30 -0.61 -5.64
CA ASN A 129 -9.90 -1.09 -6.90
C ASN A 129 -10.62 -2.45 -6.78
N VAL A 130 -11.10 -2.81 -5.60
CA VAL A 130 -11.89 -4.03 -5.37
C VAL A 130 -13.39 -3.76 -5.41
N ALA A 131 -13.80 -2.49 -5.48
CA ALA A 131 -15.18 -2.09 -5.57
C ALA A 131 -15.37 -0.88 -6.50
N VAL A 132 -16.56 -0.80 -7.07
CA VAL A 132 -17.00 0.37 -7.84
C VAL A 132 -17.96 1.19 -6.97
N GLY A 133 -17.86 2.51 -7.05
CA GLY A 133 -18.74 3.45 -6.36
C GLY A 133 -19.55 4.29 -7.36
N ASP A 134 -20.57 4.96 -6.83
CA ASP A 134 -21.20 6.07 -7.54
C ASP A 134 -20.26 7.28 -7.63
N ARG A 135 -20.71 8.35 -8.30
CA ARG A 135 -19.90 9.54 -8.53
C ARG A 135 -19.43 10.20 -7.23
N GLU A 136 -20.26 10.18 -6.18
CA GLU A 136 -19.92 10.77 -4.88
C GLU A 136 -18.83 9.96 -4.18
N LEU A 137 -18.98 8.64 -4.13
CA LEU A 137 -18.00 7.75 -3.49
C LEU A 137 -16.67 7.77 -4.22
N LEU A 138 -16.67 7.78 -5.55
CA LEU A 138 -15.45 7.91 -6.36
C LEU A 138 -14.74 9.23 -6.07
N PHE A 139 -15.48 10.34 -6.04
CA PHE A 139 -14.91 11.65 -5.69
C PHE A 139 -14.29 11.67 -4.29
N LEU A 140 -14.98 11.14 -3.28
CA LEU A 140 -14.47 11.07 -1.90
C LEU A 140 -13.23 10.19 -1.80
N ALA A 141 -13.23 9.00 -2.43
CA ALA A 141 -12.09 8.10 -2.45
C ALA A 141 -10.86 8.73 -3.12
N ASP A 142 -11.05 9.34 -4.31
CA ASP A 142 -9.98 10.02 -5.02
C ASP A 142 -9.38 11.17 -4.19
N ARG A 143 -10.21 11.98 -3.52
CA ARG A 143 -9.74 13.07 -2.66
C ARG A 143 -8.95 12.57 -1.46
N LEU A 144 -9.40 11.49 -0.82
CA LEU A 144 -8.68 10.89 0.31
C LEU A 144 -7.36 10.27 -0.13
N VAL A 145 -7.33 9.52 -1.24
CA VAL A 145 -6.10 8.94 -1.79
C VAL A 145 -5.11 10.06 -2.15
N ALA A 146 -5.57 11.11 -2.84
CA ALA A 146 -4.74 12.25 -3.20
C ALA A 146 -4.18 12.95 -1.95
N ALA A 147 -5.02 13.23 -0.95
CA ALA A 147 -4.58 13.87 0.29
C ALA A 147 -3.58 13.02 1.06
N LEU A 148 -3.80 11.69 1.17
CA LEU A 148 -2.89 10.77 1.84
C LEU A 148 -1.54 10.63 1.11
N SER A 149 -1.52 10.87 -0.20
CA SER A 149 -0.35 10.77 -1.07
C SER A 149 0.38 12.10 -1.25
N ALA A 150 -0.12 13.20 -0.69
CA ALA A 150 0.52 14.51 -0.80
C ALA A 150 1.91 14.51 -0.13
N PRO A 151 2.90 15.23 -0.70
CA PRO A 151 4.26 15.29 -0.14
C PRO A 151 4.31 15.73 1.33
N SER A 152 3.39 16.60 1.75
CA SER A 152 3.29 17.08 3.13
C SER A 152 2.49 16.16 4.07
N SER A 153 1.91 15.04 3.57
CA SER A 153 1.06 14.14 4.35
C SER A 153 1.91 13.17 5.19
N LYS A 154 2.27 13.64 6.39
CA LYS A 154 3.00 12.89 7.39
C LYS A 154 2.07 12.05 8.29
N GLU A 155 2.65 11.34 9.24
CA GLU A 155 1.91 10.48 10.19
C GLU A 155 0.89 11.26 11.01
N GLU A 156 1.19 12.52 11.37
CA GLU A 156 0.30 13.39 12.12
C GLU A 156 -1.02 13.64 11.39
N PHE A 157 -0.95 13.95 10.08
CA PHE A 157 -2.15 14.14 9.26
C PHE A 157 -2.98 12.85 9.17
N LYS A 158 -2.33 11.69 9.00
CA LYS A 158 -3.03 10.40 8.97
C LYS A 158 -3.74 10.11 10.29
N ALA A 159 -3.10 10.45 11.42
CA ALA A 159 -3.70 10.31 12.73
C ALA A 159 -4.88 11.29 12.94
N GLN A 160 -4.77 12.52 12.43
CA GLN A 160 -5.87 13.51 12.46
C GLN A 160 -7.07 13.05 11.64
N LEU A 161 -6.85 12.47 10.44
CA LEU A 161 -7.94 11.88 9.65
C LEU A 161 -8.67 10.79 10.42
N VAL A 162 -7.94 9.89 11.08
CA VAL A 162 -8.55 8.83 11.88
C VAL A 162 -9.39 9.44 13.03
N ARG A 163 -8.91 10.49 13.70
CA ARG A 163 -9.69 11.20 14.72
C ARG A 163 -10.96 11.82 14.15
N MET A 164 -10.84 12.54 13.04
CA MET A 164 -12.00 13.15 12.37
C MET A 164 -13.06 12.09 12.04
N TRP A 165 -12.67 10.95 11.49
CA TRP A 165 -13.61 9.86 11.20
C TRP A 165 -14.26 9.27 12.46
N VAL A 166 -13.50 9.14 13.56
CA VAL A 166 -13.99 8.54 14.81
C VAL A 166 -14.80 9.53 15.65
N GLU A 167 -14.45 10.80 15.66
CA GLU A 167 -15.04 11.80 16.56
C GLU A 167 -16.09 12.67 15.87
N GLU A 168 -15.83 13.08 14.62
CA GLU A 168 -16.66 14.04 13.91
C GLU A 168 -17.59 13.40 12.87
N ARG A 169 -17.37 12.14 12.48
CA ARG A 169 -18.12 11.45 11.42
C ARG A 169 -18.12 12.21 10.08
N LYS A 170 -17.03 12.88 9.76
CA LYS A 170 -16.80 13.55 8.48
C LYS A 170 -15.88 12.75 7.61
N PHE A 171 -16.18 12.58 6.32
CA PHE A 171 -15.28 11.88 5.37
C PHE A 171 -14.08 12.74 5.00
N ILE A 172 -14.29 14.02 4.72
CA ILE A 172 -13.29 15.00 4.33
C ILE A 172 -13.49 16.33 5.05
N ASN A 173 -12.45 17.15 5.10
CA ASN A 173 -12.46 18.52 5.60
C ASN A 173 -11.59 19.41 4.69
N ASP A 174 -11.42 20.68 5.02
CA ASP A 174 -10.64 21.64 4.23
C ASP A 174 -9.17 21.22 4.11
N GLU A 175 -8.59 20.61 5.16
CA GLU A 175 -7.21 20.13 5.12
C GLU A 175 -7.03 18.99 4.10
N VAL A 176 -8.01 18.09 4.00
CA VAL A 176 -8.04 17.05 2.95
C VAL A 176 -8.07 17.70 1.56
N ALA A 177 -8.89 18.73 1.38
CA ALA A 177 -8.99 19.43 0.10
C ALA A 177 -7.66 20.09 -0.29
N ILE A 178 -7.03 20.81 0.65
CA ILE A 178 -5.72 21.47 0.45
C ILE A 178 -4.64 20.45 0.09
N LYS A 179 -4.56 19.33 0.82
CA LYS A 179 -3.56 18.29 0.55
C LYS A 179 -3.80 17.57 -0.77
N ALA A 180 -5.06 17.33 -1.13
CA ALA A 180 -5.40 16.76 -2.43
C ALA A 180 -4.97 17.67 -3.59
N GLU A 181 -5.13 19.00 -3.46
CA GLU A 181 -4.63 19.95 -4.44
C GLU A 181 -3.10 20.00 -4.51
N GLU A 182 -2.42 19.93 -3.36
CA GLU A 182 -0.95 19.82 -3.29
C GLU A 182 -0.47 18.59 -4.07
N PHE A 183 -1.11 17.43 -3.83
CA PHE A 183 -0.79 16.21 -4.55
C PHE A 183 -0.97 16.34 -6.05
N GLU A 184 -2.12 16.85 -6.51
CA GLU A 184 -2.41 17.00 -7.95
C GLU A 184 -1.40 17.93 -8.63
N LYS A 185 -1.02 19.04 -7.99
CA LYS A 185 0.03 19.95 -8.48
C LYS A 185 1.39 19.25 -8.56
N ALA A 186 1.78 18.54 -7.49
CA ALA A 186 3.05 17.80 -7.46
C ALA A 186 3.08 16.69 -8.52
N LEU A 187 1.98 15.94 -8.66
CA LEU A 187 1.86 14.89 -9.67
C LEU A 187 1.94 15.46 -11.09
N ALA A 188 1.24 16.56 -11.39
CA ALA A 188 1.25 17.17 -12.71
C ALA A 188 2.66 17.64 -13.11
N LEU A 189 3.37 18.31 -12.20
CA LEU A 189 4.76 18.74 -12.42
C LEU A 189 5.69 17.57 -12.70
N LYS A 190 5.61 16.52 -11.85
CA LYS A 190 6.45 15.33 -12.03
C LYS A 190 6.10 14.55 -13.29
N LEU A 191 4.83 14.46 -13.63
CA LEU A 191 4.39 13.76 -14.85
C LEU A 191 4.94 14.46 -16.12
N ALA A 192 4.97 15.80 -16.15
CA ALA A 192 5.55 16.55 -17.27
C ALA A 192 7.06 16.26 -17.43
N GLU A 193 7.80 16.21 -16.32
CA GLU A 193 9.22 15.87 -16.30
C GLU A 193 9.45 14.41 -16.78
N ILE A 194 8.65 13.48 -16.27
CA ILE A 194 8.77 12.03 -16.52
C ILE A 194 8.42 11.66 -17.96
N LYS A 195 7.48 12.35 -18.61
CA LYS A 195 7.13 12.09 -20.02
C LYS A 195 8.33 12.25 -20.97
N GLN A 196 9.33 13.05 -20.60
CA GLN A 196 10.57 13.24 -21.36
C GLN A 196 11.61 12.12 -21.10
N ARG A 197 11.33 11.23 -20.16
CA ARG A 197 12.21 10.13 -19.73
C ARG A 197 11.72 8.76 -20.18
N ILE A 198 10.78 8.70 -21.14
CA ILE A 198 10.35 7.44 -21.73
C ILE A 198 11.49 6.92 -22.61
N VAL A 199 12.10 5.80 -22.19
CA VAL A 199 13.24 5.16 -22.90
C VAL A 199 12.79 4.05 -23.83
N PHE A 200 11.53 3.61 -23.69
CA PHE A 200 10.90 2.64 -24.60
C PHE A 200 9.39 2.82 -24.58
N GLU A 201 8.78 2.77 -25.76
CA GLU A 201 7.33 2.69 -25.96
C GLU A 201 7.04 1.74 -27.13
N GLY A 202 6.38 0.61 -26.85
CA GLY A 202 5.94 -0.39 -27.81
C GLY A 202 4.41 -0.52 -27.83
N GLU A 203 3.91 -1.56 -28.48
CA GLU A 203 2.45 -1.82 -28.53
C GLU A 203 1.88 -2.12 -27.16
N ARG A 204 2.54 -2.96 -26.36
CA ARG A 204 2.06 -3.44 -25.06
C ARG A 204 2.31 -2.48 -23.92
N GLY A 205 3.41 -1.73 -23.95
CA GLY A 205 3.78 -0.92 -22.80
C GLY A 205 4.85 0.10 -23.06
N LEU A 206 5.11 0.87 -22.01
CA LEU A 206 6.16 1.88 -21.97
C LEU A 206 7.04 1.71 -20.72
N LEU A 207 8.31 2.07 -20.88
CA LEU A 207 9.33 2.04 -19.83
C LEU A 207 9.92 3.44 -19.66
N VAL A 208 9.94 3.89 -18.42
CA VAL A 208 10.49 5.19 -18.02
C VAL A 208 11.75 4.97 -17.18
N ASP A 209 12.83 5.66 -17.50
CA ASP A 209 14.02 5.74 -16.67
C ASP A 209 14.05 7.07 -15.92
N ALA A 210 13.70 7.02 -14.65
CA ALA A 210 13.68 8.16 -13.74
C ALA A 210 14.66 7.99 -12.57
N ARG A 211 15.73 7.23 -12.74
CA ARG A 211 16.69 6.93 -11.66
C ARG A 211 17.42 8.16 -11.14
N ASP A 212 17.54 9.20 -11.94
CA ASP A 212 18.12 10.51 -11.57
C ASP A 212 17.10 11.51 -11.03
N ILE A 213 15.82 11.13 -10.93
CA ILE A 213 14.72 12.01 -10.52
C ILE A 213 14.17 11.60 -9.16
N LYS A 214 14.08 12.55 -8.24
CA LYS A 214 13.41 12.32 -6.95
C LYS A 214 11.89 12.37 -7.13
N LEU A 215 11.23 11.22 -7.04
CA LEU A 215 9.79 11.09 -7.25
C LEU A 215 8.95 11.32 -6.00
N GLY A 216 9.55 11.36 -4.80
CA GLY A 216 8.84 11.70 -3.55
C GLY A 216 7.62 10.82 -3.23
N GLY A 217 7.64 9.52 -3.59
CA GLY A 217 6.51 8.61 -3.39
C GLY A 217 5.49 8.62 -4.53
N LEU A 218 5.65 9.46 -5.56
CA LEU A 218 4.69 9.59 -6.67
C LEU A 218 4.83 8.51 -7.77
N ALA A 219 5.85 7.64 -7.71
CA ALA A 219 6.16 6.69 -8.78
C ALA A 219 4.95 5.83 -9.19
N GLY A 220 4.22 5.27 -8.21
CA GLY A 220 3.03 4.47 -8.47
C GLY A 220 1.88 5.27 -9.11
N HIS A 221 1.69 6.51 -8.69
CA HIS A 221 0.67 7.42 -9.25
C HIS A 221 1.03 7.85 -10.68
N ILE A 222 2.32 8.12 -10.93
CA ILE A 222 2.84 8.43 -12.27
C ILE A 222 2.62 7.23 -13.20
N ALA A 223 3.01 6.03 -12.78
CA ALA A 223 2.79 4.82 -13.56
C ALA A 223 1.29 4.59 -13.84
N SER A 224 0.41 4.79 -12.86
CA SER A 224 -1.05 4.69 -13.03
C SER A 224 -1.59 5.73 -14.03
N ARG A 225 -1.11 6.96 -13.96
CA ARG A 225 -1.53 8.03 -14.87
C ARG A 225 -1.05 7.75 -16.30
N LEU A 226 0.21 7.32 -16.48
CA LEU A 226 0.76 6.94 -17.78
C LEU A 226 0.02 5.74 -18.38
N ALA A 227 -0.22 4.69 -17.59
CA ALA A 227 -0.96 3.52 -18.04
C ALA A 227 -2.35 3.88 -18.54
N ARG A 228 -3.07 4.74 -17.82
CA ARG A 228 -4.41 5.21 -18.20
C ARG A 228 -4.40 6.12 -19.43
N GLU A 229 -3.46 7.08 -19.51
CA GLU A 229 -3.36 8.01 -20.63
C GLU A 229 -2.98 7.32 -21.94
N ARG A 230 -2.17 6.26 -21.88
CA ARG A 230 -1.68 5.54 -23.05
C ARG A 230 -2.48 4.27 -23.38
N GLY A 231 -3.32 3.80 -22.46
CA GLY A 231 -3.98 2.49 -22.58
C GLY A 231 -2.99 1.32 -22.61
N LYS A 232 -1.80 1.47 -22.00
CA LYS A 232 -0.68 0.53 -22.09
C LYS A 232 -0.10 0.24 -20.71
N ILE A 233 0.63 -0.87 -20.59
CA ILE A 233 1.42 -1.16 -19.39
C ILE A 233 2.43 -0.02 -19.18
N ALA A 234 2.53 0.52 -17.97
CA ALA A 234 3.52 1.54 -17.64
C ALA A 234 4.45 1.05 -16.52
N ILE A 235 5.75 1.07 -16.81
CA ILE A 235 6.79 0.76 -15.83
C ILE A 235 7.65 2.00 -15.62
N VAL A 236 7.76 2.44 -14.36
CA VAL A 236 8.60 3.57 -13.95
C VAL A 236 9.73 3.04 -13.08
N VAL A 237 10.96 3.24 -13.52
CA VAL A 237 12.19 2.83 -12.81
C VAL A 237 12.80 4.06 -12.18
N PHE A 238 13.08 4.01 -10.87
CA PHE A 238 13.64 5.13 -10.12
C PHE A 238 14.54 4.65 -8.98
N SER A 239 15.39 5.55 -8.45
CA SER A 239 16.25 5.26 -7.30
C SER A 239 15.71 5.99 -6.06
N PRO A 240 15.17 5.26 -5.06
CA PRO A 240 14.75 5.88 -3.81
C PRO A 240 15.94 6.36 -2.97
N ASN A 241 17.10 5.73 -3.15
CA ASN A 241 18.39 6.03 -2.53
C ASN A 241 19.54 5.52 -3.41
N GLU A 242 20.78 5.73 -2.98
CA GLU A 242 21.98 5.33 -3.75
C GLU A 242 22.21 3.81 -3.84
N ARG A 243 21.54 3.02 -3.02
CA ARG A 243 21.78 1.57 -2.90
C ARG A 243 20.81 0.72 -3.71
N GLU A 244 19.65 1.28 -4.07
CA GLU A 244 18.55 0.52 -4.63
C GLU A 244 17.94 1.21 -5.85
N VAL A 245 17.53 0.39 -6.81
CA VAL A 245 16.66 0.79 -7.92
C VAL A 245 15.34 0.05 -7.78
N VAL A 246 14.25 0.78 -7.95
CA VAL A 246 12.88 0.26 -7.86
C VAL A 246 12.20 0.41 -9.21
N ALA A 247 11.51 -0.63 -9.66
CA ALA A 247 10.58 -0.56 -10.78
C ALA A 247 9.15 -0.72 -10.27
N THR A 248 8.28 0.23 -10.57
CA THR A 248 6.85 0.12 -10.30
C THR A 248 6.08 -0.03 -11.60
N CYS A 249 5.20 -1.03 -11.64
CA CYS A 249 4.40 -1.39 -12.81
C CYS A 249 2.91 -1.14 -12.54
N ARG A 250 2.23 -0.63 -13.55
CA ARG A 250 0.77 -0.56 -13.59
C ARG A 250 0.26 -1.09 -14.92
N VAL A 251 -0.78 -1.91 -14.84
CA VAL A 251 -1.37 -2.62 -15.97
C VAL A 251 -2.80 -2.12 -16.15
N PRO A 252 -3.19 -1.63 -17.34
CA PRO A 252 -4.56 -1.24 -17.61
C PRO A 252 -5.50 -2.45 -17.59
N PRO A 253 -6.83 -2.22 -17.37
CA PRO A 253 -7.81 -3.30 -17.23
C PRO A 253 -7.82 -4.32 -18.36
N ASP A 254 -7.62 -3.87 -19.58
CA ASP A 254 -7.77 -4.68 -20.79
C ASP A 254 -6.46 -5.33 -21.27
N ALA A 255 -5.34 -5.13 -20.56
CA ALA A 255 -4.05 -5.70 -20.94
C ALA A 255 -3.84 -7.07 -20.29
N GLU A 256 -3.44 -8.04 -21.12
CA GLU A 256 -3.04 -9.38 -20.68
C GLU A 256 -1.57 -9.35 -20.21
N PHE A 257 -1.40 -8.97 -18.95
CA PHE A 257 -0.08 -8.94 -18.29
C PHE A 257 -0.25 -9.08 -16.78
N ASN A 258 0.51 -9.98 -16.18
CA ASN A 258 0.53 -10.12 -14.73
C ASN A 258 1.82 -9.50 -14.17
N ALA A 259 1.69 -8.29 -13.63
CA ALA A 259 2.84 -7.50 -13.20
C ALA A 259 3.75 -8.23 -12.19
N VAL A 260 3.18 -8.92 -11.20
CA VAL A 260 4.00 -9.61 -10.19
C VAL A 260 4.67 -10.87 -10.78
N VAL A 261 3.99 -11.61 -11.64
CA VAL A 261 4.53 -12.83 -12.26
C VAL A 261 5.69 -12.49 -13.21
N GLU A 262 5.59 -11.39 -13.93
CA GLU A 262 6.62 -10.97 -14.88
C GLU A 262 7.81 -10.28 -14.18
N LEU A 263 7.56 -9.44 -13.17
CA LEU A 263 8.62 -8.64 -12.57
C LEU A 263 9.37 -9.34 -11.43
N ALA A 264 8.70 -10.15 -10.62
CA ALA A 264 9.33 -10.76 -9.44
C ALA A 264 10.50 -11.69 -9.80
N PRO A 265 10.41 -12.58 -10.83
CA PRO A 265 11.56 -13.39 -11.25
C PRO A 265 12.73 -12.55 -11.76
N ILE A 266 12.45 -11.46 -12.51
CA ILE A 266 13.49 -10.55 -12.99
C ILE A 266 14.27 -9.95 -11.81
N ALA A 267 13.56 -9.52 -10.78
CA ALA A 267 14.21 -8.93 -9.61
C ALA A 267 15.01 -9.97 -8.81
N ALA A 268 14.46 -11.18 -8.63
CA ALA A 268 15.14 -12.26 -7.92
C ALA A 268 16.45 -12.65 -8.59
N ASP A 269 16.47 -12.79 -9.92
CA ASP A 269 17.67 -13.09 -10.72
C ASP A 269 18.74 -11.98 -10.57
N LEU A 270 18.33 -10.75 -10.27
CA LEU A 270 19.22 -9.61 -10.10
C LEU A 270 19.60 -9.33 -8.62
N GLY A 271 19.34 -10.28 -7.74
CA GLY A 271 19.67 -10.18 -6.31
C GLY A 271 18.73 -9.27 -5.52
N GLY A 272 17.54 -9.06 -6.04
CA GLY A 272 16.50 -8.23 -5.43
C GLY A 272 15.25 -9.01 -5.07
N GLY A 273 14.13 -8.30 -4.98
CA GLY A 273 12.83 -8.87 -4.66
C GLY A 273 11.72 -7.86 -4.85
N GLY A 274 10.51 -8.25 -4.57
CA GLY A 274 9.35 -7.38 -4.67
C GLY A 274 8.06 -8.17 -4.60
N GLY A 275 6.95 -7.48 -4.86
CA GLY A 275 5.64 -8.08 -4.79
C GLY A 275 4.56 -7.16 -5.34
N GLY A 276 3.33 -7.50 -5.07
CA GLY A 276 2.18 -6.74 -5.50
C GLY A 276 1.05 -7.64 -5.99
N LEU A 277 0.22 -7.05 -6.80
CA LEU A 277 -0.94 -7.70 -7.44
C LEU A 277 -0.69 -7.86 -8.95
N SER A 278 -1.57 -8.58 -9.62
CA SER A 278 -1.48 -8.80 -11.06
C SER A 278 -1.42 -7.50 -11.88
N ARG A 279 -2.10 -6.44 -11.41
CA ARG A 279 -2.15 -5.14 -12.11
C ARG A 279 -1.30 -4.03 -11.48
N ALA A 280 -0.69 -4.29 -10.35
CA ALA A 280 0.11 -3.30 -9.62
C ALA A 280 1.22 -4.00 -8.84
N ALA A 281 2.45 -3.93 -9.32
CA ALA A 281 3.60 -4.53 -8.68
C ALA A 281 4.74 -3.52 -8.54
N ALA A 282 5.58 -3.75 -7.55
CA ALA A 282 6.84 -3.06 -7.39
C ALA A 282 7.95 -4.05 -7.04
N VAL A 283 9.09 -3.91 -7.69
CA VAL A 283 10.28 -4.72 -7.43
C VAL A 283 11.48 -3.81 -7.19
N ARG A 284 12.43 -4.28 -6.41
CA ARG A 284 13.67 -3.57 -6.09
C ARG A 284 14.86 -4.47 -6.35
N VAL A 285 15.94 -3.86 -6.80
CA VAL A 285 17.24 -4.53 -7.03
C VAL A 285 18.37 -3.64 -6.49
N PRO A 286 19.56 -4.18 -6.22
CA PRO A 286 20.75 -3.36 -5.94
C PRO A 286 21.01 -2.35 -7.07
N SER A 287 21.51 -1.16 -6.73
CA SER A 287 21.78 -0.10 -7.73
C SER A 287 22.74 -0.54 -8.84
N SER A 288 23.68 -1.45 -8.54
CA SER A 288 24.57 -2.06 -9.52
C SER A 288 23.87 -2.86 -10.62
N SER A 289 22.66 -3.32 -10.36
CA SER A 289 21.83 -4.11 -11.30
C SER A 289 20.84 -3.25 -12.11
N GLY A 290 20.84 -1.92 -11.93
CA GLY A 290 19.83 -1.02 -12.51
C GLY A 290 19.77 -1.06 -14.04
N GLU A 291 20.91 -1.12 -14.73
CA GLU A 291 20.96 -1.23 -16.20
C GLU A 291 20.40 -2.57 -16.69
N GLN A 292 20.77 -3.65 -15.99
CA GLN A 292 20.25 -4.98 -16.34
C GLN A 292 18.74 -5.07 -16.10
N LEU A 293 18.24 -4.42 -15.04
CA LEU A 293 16.80 -4.32 -14.78
C LEU A 293 16.07 -3.63 -15.95
N LEU A 294 16.55 -2.46 -16.40
CA LEU A 294 15.94 -1.75 -17.53
C LEU A 294 15.90 -2.61 -18.79
N LYS A 295 17.00 -3.30 -19.10
CA LYS A 295 17.08 -4.19 -20.27
C LYS A 295 16.03 -5.31 -20.17
N ARG A 296 15.97 -6.03 -19.04
CA ARG A 296 15.03 -7.14 -18.82
C ARG A 296 13.58 -6.70 -18.85
N LEU A 297 13.28 -5.53 -18.28
CA LEU A 297 11.92 -4.95 -18.30
C LEU A 297 11.50 -4.57 -19.73
N ARG A 298 12.41 -4.03 -20.54
CA ARG A 298 12.14 -3.77 -21.96
C ARG A 298 11.84 -5.06 -22.72
N GLU A 299 12.60 -6.12 -22.50
CA GLU A 299 12.37 -7.44 -23.10
C GLU A 299 10.99 -8.00 -22.71
N ALA A 300 10.59 -7.87 -21.44
CA ALA A 300 9.26 -8.29 -20.96
C ALA A 300 8.11 -7.52 -21.61
N LEU A 301 8.30 -6.24 -21.95
CA LEU A 301 7.29 -5.42 -22.64
C LEU A 301 7.24 -5.67 -24.16
N THR A 302 8.22 -6.38 -24.74
CA THR A 302 8.31 -6.66 -26.19
C THR A 302 7.74 -8.03 -26.55
N ARG A 303 7.63 -8.96 -25.59
CA ARG A 303 7.01 -10.29 -25.75
C ARG A 303 5.49 -10.20 -25.82
#